data_9ca60b87c359dcbfa68cf9315e3ebb20
#
_entry.id   9ca60b87c359dcbfa68cf9315e3ebb20
#
_cell.length_a   1.000
_cell.length_b   1.000
_cell.length_c   1.000
_cell.angle_alpha   90.00
_cell.angle_beta   90.00
_cell.angle_gamma   90.00
#
_symmetry.space_group_name_H-M   'P 1'
#
loop_
_entity.id
_entity.type
_entity.pdbx_description
1 polymer ?
#
loop_
_entity_poly.entity_id
_entity_poly.type
_entity_poly.pdbx_seq_one_letter_code
_entity_poly.pdbx_strand_id
1 'polypeptide(L)'
;MTPVLLVVALGFVFAVILTIAAKVFFVPVDETVTLLREKLPGANCGGCGFAGCDDYASALAADPEGVGPSKCPVGGADCAAALAEILGMEAGSAEPQVATVMCNGNSQAAKSLMEYEGIKTCSAAANLFGGMNQCKYGCLGLGDCTRACNFDAIKICDGVAVVARELCTGCGACATACPKSVIRIAPAKNKVVVQCHSEDKGAATRKACSNGCIGCGKCVKVCKFDAIKVENNHAFIDPEKCKNCGMCAKECPTNAINNMRAKRKPAAPKAAPAAKPAEQAAPAAKAEEAPKAE
;
A
#
# COMPACT_ATOMS: atom_id res chain seq x y z
N MET A 1 -30.27 41.83 37.31
CA MET A 1 -28.92 41.68 37.97
C MET A 1 -28.64 40.24 38.40
N THR A 2 -29.58 39.52 39.02
CA THR A 2 -29.41 38.12 39.48
C THR A 2 -29.01 37.10 38.42
N PRO A 3 -29.58 37.09 37.18
CA PRO A 3 -29.18 36.06 36.18
C PRO A 3 -27.76 36.29 35.66
N VAL A 4 -27.29 37.54 35.59
CA VAL A 4 -25.90 37.81 35.13
C VAL A 4 -24.88 37.34 36.17
N LEU A 5 -25.14 37.58 37.45
CA LEU A 5 -24.29 37.10 38.54
C LEU A 5 -24.21 35.58 38.59
N LEU A 6 -25.31 34.90 38.32
CA LEU A 6 -25.35 33.42 38.28
C LEU A 6 -24.53 32.86 37.16
N VAL A 7 -24.61 33.44 35.95
CA VAL A 7 -23.80 33.01 34.78
C VAL A 7 -22.32 33.26 35.04
N VAL A 8 -21.94 34.38 35.62
CA VAL A 8 -20.54 34.70 35.96
C VAL A 8 -20.01 33.75 37.03
N ALA A 9 -20.79 33.46 38.07
CA ALA A 9 -20.39 32.49 39.09
C ALA A 9 -20.22 31.09 38.55
N LEU A 10 -21.13 30.64 37.67
CA LEU A 10 -21.04 29.34 37.00
C LEU A 10 -19.80 29.26 36.09
N GLY A 11 -19.54 30.32 35.31
CA GLY A 11 -18.35 30.42 34.46
C GLY A 11 -17.04 30.32 35.26
N PHE A 12 -17.00 30.99 36.41
CA PHE A 12 -15.83 30.93 37.30
C PHE A 12 -15.62 29.52 37.87
N VAL A 13 -16.69 28.86 38.31
CA VAL A 13 -16.60 27.47 38.80
C VAL A 13 -16.07 26.52 37.72
N PHE A 14 -16.59 26.62 36.48
CA PHE A 14 -16.08 25.81 35.38
C PHE A 14 -14.62 26.13 35.04
N ALA A 15 -14.22 27.41 35.06
CA ALA A 15 -12.81 27.76 34.81
C ALA A 15 -11.86 27.17 35.86
N VAL A 16 -12.26 27.18 37.14
CA VAL A 16 -11.48 26.55 38.23
C VAL A 16 -11.41 25.04 38.06
N ILE A 17 -12.53 24.38 37.74
CA ILE A 17 -12.57 22.94 37.50
C ILE A 17 -11.65 22.58 36.32
N LEU A 18 -11.75 23.31 35.20
CA LEU A 18 -10.88 23.04 34.01
C LEU A 18 -9.41 23.29 34.32
N THR A 19 -9.07 24.29 35.13
CA THR A 19 -7.68 24.59 35.50
C THR A 19 -7.11 23.48 36.41
N ILE A 20 -7.91 22.96 37.34
CA ILE A 20 -7.53 21.85 38.23
C ILE A 20 -7.39 20.57 37.36
N ALA A 21 -8.36 20.28 36.50
CA ALA A 21 -8.32 19.14 35.60
C ALA A 21 -7.08 19.20 34.71
N ALA A 22 -6.77 20.34 34.10
CA ALA A 22 -5.59 20.54 33.27
C ALA A 22 -4.28 20.27 34.03
N LYS A 23 -4.21 20.59 35.32
CA LYS A 23 -3.02 20.30 36.14
C LYS A 23 -2.95 18.83 36.57
N VAL A 24 -4.08 18.22 36.94
CA VAL A 24 -4.16 16.83 37.40
C VAL A 24 -3.91 15.85 36.23
N PHE A 25 -4.43 16.17 35.05
CA PHE A 25 -4.27 15.35 33.85
C PHE A 25 -3.08 15.81 32.97
N PHE A 26 -2.22 16.68 33.47
CA PHE A 26 -1.01 17.08 32.76
C PHE A 26 -0.05 15.90 32.66
N VAL A 27 0.11 15.37 31.47
CA VAL A 27 1.14 14.37 31.16
C VAL A 27 2.35 15.16 30.66
N PRO A 28 3.49 15.11 31.36
CA PRO A 28 4.71 15.74 30.87
C PRO A 28 5.14 15.06 29.57
N VAL A 29 5.21 15.83 28.51
CA VAL A 29 5.76 15.34 27.22
C VAL A 29 7.27 15.44 27.35
N ASP A 30 7.96 14.34 27.12
CA ASP A 30 9.41 14.29 27.08
C ASP A 30 9.91 15.17 25.92
N GLU A 31 10.85 16.07 26.21
CA GLU A 31 11.46 16.96 25.20
C GLU A 31 12.10 16.14 24.08
N THR A 32 12.68 14.98 24.42
CA THR A 32 13.25 14.05 23.45
C THR A 32 12.20 13.54 22.45
N VAL A 33 11.02 13.18 22.93
CA VAL A 33 9.90 12.75 22.06
C VAL A 33 9.50 13.85 21.09
N THR A 34 9.44 15.10 21.58
CA THR A 34 9.09 16.25 20.75
C THR A 34 10.13 16.47 19.65
N LEU A 35 11.42 16.44 20.00
CA LEU A 35 12.52 16.59 19.04
C LEU A 35 12.53 15.46 18.00
N LEU A 36 12.34 14.23 18.42
CA LEU A 36 12.25 13.08 17.51
C LEU A 36 11.05 13.23 16.58
N ARG A 37 9.89 13.68 17.11
CA ARG A 37 8.67 13.88 16.34
C ARG A 37 8.82 14.94 15.25
N GLU A 38 9.55 16.02 15.50
CA GLU A 38 9.82 17.08 14.53
C GLU A 38 10.68 16.61 13.34
N LYS A 39 11.54 15.63 13.55
CA LYS A 39 12.37 15.04 12.48
C LYS A 39 11.62 13.98 11.67
N LEU A 40 10.54 13.47 12.19
CA LEU A 40 9.71 12.48 11.47
C LEU A 40 8.82 13.16 10.42
N PRO A 41 8.56 12.51 9.26
CA PRO A 41 7.83 13.11 8.13
C PRO A 41 6.34 13.38 8.40
N GLY A 42 5.79 12.95 9.52
CA GLY A 42 4.40 13.22 9.90
C GLY A 42 3.32 12.50 9.08
N ALA A 43 3.70 11.56 8.23
CA ALA A 43 2.79 10.87 7.34
C ALA A 43 1.84 9.89 8.04
N ASN A 44 2.10 9.51 9.29
CA ASN A 44 1.31 8.58 10.10
C ASN A 44 0.86 7.31 9.34
N CYS A 45 1.74 6.81 8.45
CA CYS A 45 1.41 5.74 7.50
C CYS A 45 1.48 4.32 8.10
N GLY A 46 1.99 4.16 9.32
CA GLY A 46 2.16 2.85 9.97
C GLY A 46 3.26 1.96 9.38
N GLY A 47 4.00 2.41 8.36
CA GLY A 47 5.03 1.63 7.66
C GLY A 47 6.24 1.22 8.52
N CYS A 48 6.47 1.90 9.64
CA CYS A 48 7.48 1.55 10.65
C CYS A 48 7.01 0.46 11.63
N GLY A 49 5.73 0.05 11.57
CA GLY A 49 5.12 -0.92 12.48
C GLY A 49 4.46 -0.28 13.72
N PHE A 50 4.45 1.03 13.84
CA PHE A 50 3.79 1.80 14.89
C PHE A 50 2.51 2.46 14.37
N ALA A 51 1.57 2.79 15.27
CA ALA A 51 0.28 3.36 14.89
C ALA A 51 0.41 4.75 14.21
N GLY A 52 1.44 5.51 14.55
CA GLY A 52 1.74 6.81 13.97
C GLY A 52 3.15 7.27 14.25
N CYS A 53 3.50 8.46 13.77
CA CYS A 53 4.82 9.04 14.01
C CYS A 53 5.03 9.41 15.48
N ASP A 54 3.96 9.78 16.19
CA ASP A 54 3.99 10.08 17.62
C ASP A 54 4.31 8.84 18.46
N ASP A 55 3.66 7.72 18.10
CA ASP A 55 3.87 6.43 18.75
C ASP A 55 5.30 5.91 18.50
N TYR A 56 5.79 6.03 17.27
CA TYR A 56 7.19 5.69 16.96
C TYR A 56 8.19 6.58 17.70
N ALA A 57 7.96 7.89 17.79
CA ALA A 57 8.84 8.80 18.54
C ALA A 57 8.87 8.46 20.02
N SER A 58 7.71 8.15 20.63
CA SER A 58 7.61 7.76 22.03
C SER A 58 8.31 6.43 22.31
N ALA A 59 8.09 5.42 21.45
CA ALA A 59 8.75 4.12 21.57
C ALA A 59 10.27 4.24 21.39
N LEU A 60 10.72 5.08 20.48
CA LEU A 60 12.14 5.32 20.20
C LEU A 60 12.84 6.05 21.36
N ALA A 61 12.14 6.99 22.02
CA ALA A 61 12.65 7.67 23.20
C ALA A 61 12.76 6.72 24.40
N ALA A 62 11.80 5.78 24.55
CA ALA A 62 11.78 4.82 25.64
C ALA A 62 12.83 3.71 25.49
N ASP A 63 13.03 3.20 24.29
CA ASP A 63 13.99 2.11 24.00
C ASP A 63 14.70 2.37 22.66
N PRO A 64 15.73 3.24 22.64
CA PRO A 64 16.45 3.59 21.43
C PRO A 64 17.16 2.41 20.75
N GLU A 65 17.71 1.48 21.53
CA GLU A 65 18.47 0.33 21.01
C GLU A 65 17.54 -0.76 20.46
N GLY A 66 16.45 -1.07 21.14
CA GLY A 66 15.51 -2.11 20.71
C GLY A 66 14.64 -1.68 19.52
N VAL A 67 14.25 -0.41 19.49
CA VAL A 67 13.43 0.13 18.41
C VAL A 67 14.26 0.50 17.18
N GLY A 68 15.34 1.24 17.36
CA GLY A 68 16.25 1.71 16.30
C GLY A 68 15.70 2.85 15.43
N PRO A 69 16.56 3.79 15.00
CA PRO A 69 16.17 5.02 14.27
C PRO A 69 15.84 4.79 12.78
N SER A 70 16.15 3.63 12.21
CA SER A 70 16.07 3.35 10.77
C SER A 70 14.75 2.73 10.29
N LYS A 71 13.74 2.59 11.17
CA LYS A 71 12.47 1.92 10.82
C LYS A 71 11.51 2.74 9.95
N CYS A 72 11.70 4.07 9.85
CA CYS A 72 10.79 4.90 9.06
C CYS A 72 11.08 4.79 7.54
N PRO A 73 10.23 4.12 6.74
CA PRO A 73 10.47 3.96 5.31
C PRO A 73 10.27 5.25 4.52
N VAL A 74 9.41 6.15 5.01
CA VAL A 74 9.09 7.43 4.38
C VAL A 74 10.22 8.45 4.60
N GLY A 75 10.79 8.47 5.81
CA GLY A 75 11.89 9.37 6.15
C GLY A 75 13.23 8.98 5.54
N GLY A 76 13.40 7.70 5.22
CA GLY A 76 14.62 7.19 4.59
C GLY A 76 15.88 7.38 5.44
N ALA A 77 17.04 7.45 4.77
CA ALA A 77 18.33 7.53 5.42
C ALA A 77 18.55 8.89 6.14
N ASP A 78 18.05 9.98 5.57
CA ASP A 78 18.24 11.33 6.14
C ASP A 78 17.48 11.48 7.47
N CYS A 79 16.26 10.97 7.54
CA CYS A 79 15.50 10.94 8.79
C CYS A 79 16.16 10.01 9.82
N ALA A 80 16.63 8.84 9.40
CA ALA A 80 17.34 7.91 10.29
C ALA A 80 18.59 8.53 10.88
N ALA A 81 19.37 9.29 10.08
CA ALA A 81 20.55 10.01 10.55
C ALA A 81 20.20 11.11 11.56
N ALA A 82 19.14 11.91 11.29
CA ALA A 82 18.69 12.96 12.20
C ALA A 82 18.17 12.42 13.54
N LEU A 83 17.46 11.27 13.51
CA LEU A 83 17.00 10.60 14.74
C LEU A 83 18.18 10.02 15.54
N ALA A 84 19.15 9.42 14.84
CA ALA A 84 20.35 8.87 15.46
C ALA A 84 21.20 9.94 16.13
N GLU A 85 21.31 11.13 15.51
CA GLU A 85 22.02 12.29 16.07
C GLU A 85 21.39 12.76 17.39
N ILE A 86 20.05 12.85 17.46
CA ILE A 86 19.34 13.23 18.70
C ILE A 86 19.57 12.20 19.81
N LEU A 87 19.64 10.91 19.45
CA LEU A 87 19.80 9.82 20.41
C LEU A 87 21.26 9.50 20.74
N GLY A 88 22.24 10.13 20.07
CA GLY A 88 23.65 9.84 20.22
C GLY A 88 24.07 8.45 19.74
N MET A 89 23.36 7.90 18.74
CA MET A 89 23.56 6.56 18.18
C MET A 89 24.10 6.59 16.76
N GLU A 90 24.63 5.47 16.27
CA GLU A 90 24.94 5.36 14.83
C GLU A 90 23.65 5.09 14.04
N ALA A 91 23.48 5.85 12.96
CA ALA A 91 22.38 5.64 12.03
C ALA A 91 22.56 4.30 11.31
N GLY A 92 21.67 3.35 11.54
CA GLY A 92 21.63 2.10 10.78
C GLY A 92 21.38 2.38 9.28
N SER A 93 21.95 1.56 8.40
CA SER A 93 21.71 1.67 6.95
C SER A 93 20.28 1.25 6.61
N ALA A 94 19.41 2.22 6.33
CA ALA A 94 18.08 1.96 5.81
C ALA A 94 18.15 1.76 4.29
N GLU A 95 18.00 0.52 3.80
CA GLU A 95 17.91 0.27 2.36
C GLU A 95 16.56 0.74 1.83
N PRO A 96 16.51 1.63 0.81
CA PRO A 96 15.25 2.10 0.24
C PRO A 96 14.38 0.94 -0.26
N GLN A 97 13.11 0.94 0.11
CA GLN A 97 12.15 -0.07 -0.28
C GLN A 97 11.06 0.51 -1.18
N VAL A 98 10.48 -0.32 -2.03
CA VAL A 98 9.41 0.08 -2.93
C VAL A 98 8.37 -1.03 -3.05
N ALA A 99 7.11 -0.65 -3.26
CA ALA A 99 6.05 -1.57 -3.57
C ALA A 99 6.27 -2.20 -4.95
N THR A 100 6.07 -3.50 -5.06
CA THR A 100 6.19 -4.26 -6.30
C THR A 100 4.93 -5.09 -6.50
N VAL A 101 4.30 -4.93 -7.67
CA VAL A 101 3.08 -5.67 -8.02
C VAL A 101 3.44 -7.01 -8.64
N MET A 102 3.02 -8.09 -8.00
CA MET A 102 3.27 -9.48 -8.40
C MET A 102 2.17 -9.99 -9.35
N CYS A 103 1.75 -9.14 -10.28
CA CYS A 103 0.77 -9.47 -11.29
C CYS A 103 1.03 -8.67 -12.57
N ASN A 104 1.03 -9.34 -13.73
CA ASN A 104 1.09 -8.75 -15.05
C ASN A 104 -0.12 -9.15 -15.90
N GLY A 105 -1.19 -9.57 -15.22
CA GLY A 105 -2.46 -9.96 -15.85
C GLY A 105 -3.31 -8.75 -16.18
N ASN A 106 -2.93 -8.00 -17.22
CA ASN A 106 -3.71 -6.90 -17.73
C ASN A 106 -5.01 -7.41 -18.43
N SER A 107 -5.86 -6.49 -18.86
CA SER A 107 -7.15 -6.77 -19.48
C SER A 107 -7.07 -7.66 -20.75
N GLN A 108 -5.90 -7.69 -21.42
CA GLN A 108 -5.67 -8.53 -22.59
C GLN A 108 -5.16 -9.92 -22.24
N ALA A 109 -4.43 -10.05 -21.13
CA ALA A 109 -3.76 -11.28 -20.72
C ALA A 109 -4.61 -12.13 -19.76
N ALA A 110 -5.30 -11.51 -18.81
CA ALA A 110 -6.14 -12.19 -17.84
C ALA A 110 -7.56 -12.38 -18.40
N LYS A 111 -8.08 -13.61 -18.29
CA LYS A 111 -9.46 -13.90 -18.69
C LYS A 111 -10.41 -13.55 -17.55
N SER A 112 -11.51 -12.86 -17.88
CA SER A 112 -12.62 -12.67 -16.98
C SER A 112 -13.53 -13.91 -16.97
N LEU A 113 -14.07 -14.26 -15.79
CA LEU A 113 -15.09 -15.30 -15.62
C LEU A 113 -16.51 -14.72 -15.66
N MET A 114 -16.66 -13.50 -15.15
CA MET A 114 -17.94 -12.85 -14.99
C MET A 114 -17.80 -11.33 -15.07
N GLU A 115 -18.85 -10.64 -15.40
CA GLU A 115 -18.96 -9.20 -15.27
C GLU A 115 -19.35 -8.88 -13.82
N TYR A 116 -18.65 -7.94 -13.19
CA TYR A 116 -18.88 -7.56 -11.82
C TYR A 116 -19.63 -6.23 -11.73
N GLU A 117 -20.88 -6.30 -11.31
CA GLU A 117 -21.78 -5.16 -11.10
C GLU A 117 -22.04 -4.93 -9.60
N GLY A 118 -21.00 -4.70 -8.83
CA GLY A 118 -21.09 -4.43 -7.39
C GLY A 118 -20.33 -3.18 -6.98
N ILE A 119 -20.12 -3.04 -5.67
CA ILE A 119 -19.29 -1.97 -5.11
C ILE A 119 -17.89 -2.08 -5.72
N LYS A 120 -17.43 -1.04 -6.41
CA LYS A 120 -16.17 -1.02 -7.15
C LYS A 120 -14.95 -0.92 -6.22
N THR A 121 -14.79 -1.93 -5.35
CA THR A 121 -13.62 -2.15 -4.48
C THR A 121 -13.09 -3.56 -4.66
N CYS A 122 -11.75 -3.71 -4.54
CA CYS A 122 -11.14 -5.04 -4.62
C CYS A 122 -11.60 -5.93 -3.48
N SER A 123 -11.82 -5.37 -2.29
CA SER A 123 -12.29 -6.10 -1.11
C SER A 123 -13.69 -6.66 -1.32
N ALA A 124 -14.63 -5.87 -1.83
CA ALA A 124 -15.97 -6.34 -2.12
C ALA A 124 -16.00 -7.41 -3.22
N ALA A 125 -15.25 -7.18 -4.32
CA ALA A 125 -15.17 -8.13 -5.42
C ALA A 125 -14.46 -9.44 -5.01
N ALA A 126 -13.45 -9.39 -4.14
CA ALA A 126 -12.74 -10.58 -3.68
C ALA A 126 -13.63 -11.51 -2.84
N ASN A 127 -14.62 -10.97 -2.13
CA ASN A 127 -15.58 -11.75 -1.35
C ASN A 127 -16.56 -12.54 -2.23
N LEU A 128 -16.71 -12.19 -3.51
CA LEU A 128 -17.52 -12.92 -4.46
C LEU A 128 -16.65 -13.90 -5.25
N PHE A 129 -16.61 -15.16 -4.85
CA PHE A 129 -15.88 -16.27 -5.50
C PHE A 129 -14.40 -15.97 -5.77
N GLY A 130 -13.78 -15.07 -5.00
CA GLY A 130 -12.40 -14.65 -5.19
C GLY A 130 -12.18 -13.59 -6.27
N GLY A 131 -13.24 -13.00 -6.83
CA GLY A 131 -13.20 -11.93 -7.82
C GLY A 131 -13.64 -12.38 -9.23
N MET A 132 -13.71 -11.40 -10.15
CA MET A 132 -14.23 -11.58 -11.50
C MET A 132 -13.27 -12.29 -12.47
N ASN A 133 -12.00 -12.46 -12.11
CA ASN A 133 -10.98 -13.02 -13.00
C ASN A 133 -10.87 -14.55 -12.84
N GLN A 134 -10.56 -15.26 -13.95
CA GLN A 134 -10.29 -16.69 -13.92
C GLN A 134 -9.06 -17.03 -13.06
N CYS A 135 -8.09 -16.12 -12.97
CA CYS A 135 -6.95 -16.22 -12.06
C CYS A 135 -7.34 -15.76 -10.66
N LYS A 136 -7.50 -16.70 -9.73
CA LYS A 136 -7.86 -16.39 -8.32
C LYS A 136 -6.78 -15.63 -7.53
N TYR A 137 -5.55 -15.59 -8.04
CA TYR A 137 -4.42 -14.86 -7.42
C TYR A 137 -4.20 -13.47 -8.03
N GLY A 138 -4.81 -13.17 -9.17
CA GLY A 138 -4.55 -11.96 -9.95
C GLY A 138 -5.06 -10.66 -9.32
N CYS A 139 -4.50 -9.55 -9.78
CA CYS A 139 -5.02 -8.22 -9.46
C CYS A 139 -6.45 -8.06 -10.01
N LEU A 140 -7.34 -7.45 -9.24
CA LEU A 140 -8.73 -7.18 -9.64
C LEU A 140 -8.90 -5.80 -10.32
N GLY A 141 -7.90 -4.92 -10.19
CA GLY A 141 -7.90 -3.62 -10.89
C GLY A 141 -8.92 -2.59 -10.40
N LEU A 142 -9.56 -2.79 -9.22
CA LEU A 142 -10.60 -1.89 -8.71
C LEU A 142 -10.08 -0.78 -7.78
N GLY A 143 -8.75 -0.71 -7.53
CA GLY A 143 -8.09 0.47 -6.99
C GLY A 143 -8.09 0.64 -5.47
N ASP A 144 -8.28 -0.41 -4.64
CA ASP A 144 -8.13 -0.26 -3.18
C ASP A 144 -6.72 0.23 -2.81
N CYS A 145 -5.69 -0.28 -3.49
CA CYS A 145 -4.31 0.13 -3.30
C CYS A 145 -4.04 1.59 -3.72
N THR A 146 -4.76 2.12 -4.71
CA THR A 146 -4.62 3.53 -5.12
C THR A 146 -5.24 4.46 -4.09
N ARG A 147 -6.37 4.09 -3.50
CA ARG A 147 -7.02 4.86 -2.42
C ARG A 147 -6.21 4.83 -1.12
N ALA A 148 -5.49 3.75 -0.85
CA ALA A 148 -4.63 3.63 0.32
C ALA A 148 -3.27 4.31 0.17
N CYS A 149 -2.93 4.82 -1.02
CA CYS A 149 -1.63 5.42 -1.28
C CYS A 149 -1.65 6.93 -1.05
N ASN A 150 -1.04 7.40 0.04
CA ASN A 150 -0.93 8.83 0.36
C ASN A 150 0.10 9.59 -0.51
N PHE A 151 0.83 8.88 -1.39
CA PHE A 151 1.92 9.44 -2.19
C PHE A 151 1.63 9.42 -3.70
N ASP A 152 0.40 9.09 -4.11
CA ASP A 152 -0.02 8.97 -5.52
C ASP A 152 0.91 8.08 -6.37
N ALA A 153 1.64 7.17 -5.72
CA ALA A 153 2.62 6.31 -6.35
C ALA A 153 2.01 5.10 -7.09
N ILE A 154 0.70 4.86 -6.97
CA ILE A 154 0.03 3.70 -7.58
C ILE A 154 -1.14 4.16 -8.45
N LYS A 155 -1.19 3.60 -9.66
CA LYS A 155 -2.30 3.82 -10.60
C LYS A 155 -2.77 2.48 -11.16
N ILE A 156 -4.03 2.41 -11.57
CA ILE A 156 -4.54 1.27 -12.32
C ILE A 156 -4.34 1.54 -13.81
N CYS A 157 -3.59 0.67 -14.48
CA CYS A 157 -3.37 0.74 -15.91
C CYS A 157 -3.75 -0.61 -16.52
N ASP A 158 -4.62 -0.62 -17.53
CA ASP A 158 -5.06 -1.83 -18.22
C ASP A 158 -5.59 -2.93 -17.27
N GLY A 159 -6.32 -2.56 -16.21
CA GLY A 159 -6.90 -3.51 -15.24
C GLY A 159 -5.91 -4.08 -14.22
N VAL A 160 -4.68 -3.57 -14.14
CA VAL A 160 -3.69 -3.99 -13.15
C VAL A 160 -3.03 -2.79 -12.47
N ALA A 161 -2.66 -2.93 -11.21
CA ALA A 161 -1.95 -1.89 -10.47
C ALA A 161 -0.52 -1.73 -10.99
N VAL A 162 -0.08 -0.48 -11.16
CA VAL A 162 1.28 -0.11 -11.58
C VAL A 162 1.83 0.90 -10.57
N VAL A 163 3.06 0.69 -10.12
CA VAL A 163 3.75 1.54 -9.15
C VAL A 163 4.76 2.45 -9.84
N ALA A 164 4.64 3.75 -9.62
CA ALA A 164 5.67 4.73 -9.93
C ALA A 164 6.74 4.65 -8.83
N ARG A 165 7.86 4.00 -9.13
CA ARG A 165 8.90 3.67 -8.15
C ARG A 165 9.59 4.92 -7.59
N GLU A 166 9.60 6.00 -8.36
CA GLU A 166 10.18 7.30 -8.01
C GLU A 166 9.38 8.02 -6.93
N LEU A 167 8.06 7.78 -6.86
CA LEU A 167 7.16 8.37 -5.88
C LEU A 167 6.91 7.44 -4.69
N CYS A 168 7.30 6.16 -4.81
CA CYS A 168 6.99 5.16 -3.80
C CYS A 168 7.98 5.22 -2.65
N THR A 169 7.48 5.43 -1.44
CA THR A 169 8.25 5.47 -0.18
C THR A 169 8.39 4.11 0.50
N GLY A 170 7.75 3.05 -0.02
CA GLY A 170 7.81 1.71 0.58
C GLY A 170 6.99 1.53 1.86
N CYS A 171 6.07 2.44 2.17
CA CYS A 171 5.31 2.44 3.44
C CYS A 171 4.41 1.20 3.68
N GLY A 172 4.10 0.42 2.65
CA GLY A 172 3.33 -0.83 2.80
C GLY A 172 1.81 -0.69 2.81
N ALA A 173 1.23 0.52 2.93
CA ALA A 173 -0.22 0.72 3.02
C ALA A 173 -1.02 0.04 1.88
N CYS A 174 -0.48 0.09 0.66
CA CYS A 174 -1.07 -0.58 -0.51
C CYS A 174 -1.03 -2.11 -0.43
N ALA A 175 -0.02 -2.68 0.22
CA ALA A 175 0.10 -4.13 0.42
C ALA A 175 -0.94 -4.61 1.43
N THR A 176 -1.14 -3.87 2.53
CA THR A 176 -2.16 -4.14 3.55
C THR A 176 -3.58 -3.99 2.98
N ALA A 177 -3.82 -2.99 2.13
CA ALA A 177 -5.13 -2.76 1.51
C ALA A 177 -5.48 -3.78 0.41
N CYS A 178 -4.54 -4.62 -0.04
CA CYS A 178 -4.75 -5.54 -1.14
C CYS A 178 -5.34 -6.88 -0.68
N PRO A 179 -6.62 -7.20 -0.95
CA PRO A 179 -7.25 -8.46 -0.51
C PRO A 179 -6.67 -9.69 -1.22
N LYS A 180 -5.96 -9.50 -2.34
CA LYS A 180 -5.31 -10.57 -3.12
C LYS A 180 -3.82 -10.71 -2.81
N SER A 181 -3.26 -9.91 -1.90
CA SER A 181 -1.83 -9.92 -1.53
C SER A 181 -0.87 -9.87 -2.72
N VAL A 182 -1.28 -9.17 -3.81
CA VAL A 182 -0.46 -9.07 -5.04
C VAL A 182 0.63 -8.01 -4.95
N ILE A 183 0.71 -7.26 -3.85
CA ILE A 183 1.70 -6.20 -3.66
C ILE A 183 2.66 -6.62 -2.55
N ARG A 184 3.95 -6.59 -2.84
CA ARG A 184 5.02 -6.84 -1.87
C ARG A 184 5.95 -5.65 -1.78
N ILE A 185 6.47 -5.39 -0.61
CA ILE A 185 7.54 -4.41 -0.41
C ILE A 185 8.87 -5.13 -0.63
N ALA A 186 9.71 -4.53 -1.46
CA ALA A 186 11.01 -5.10 -1.85
C ALA A 186 12.06 -4.00 -2.00
N PRO A 187 13.36 -4.33 -1.84
CA PRO A 187 14.43 -3.37 -2.02
C PRO A 187 14.37 -2.66 -3.38
N ALA A 188 14.55 -1.34 -3.38
CA ALA A 188 14.48 -0.51 -4.59
C ALA A 188 15.55 -0.88 -5.64
N LYS A 189 16.66 -1.49 -5.20
CA LYS A 189 17.71 -2.02 -6.08
C LYS A 189 17.22 -3.12 -7.01
N ASN A 190 16.15 -3.85 -6.63
CA ASN A 190 15.63 -4.98 -7.41
C ASN A 190 14.78 -4.48 -8.56
N LYS A 191 15.32 -4.59 -9.77
CA LYS A 191 14.69 -4.13 -11.02
C LYS A 191 14.18 -5.26 -11.91
N VAL A 192 14.54 -6.50 -11.60
CA VAL A 192 14.05 -7.71 -12.29
C VAL A 192 13.17 -8.48 -11.32
N VAL A 193 11.88 -8.57 -11.64
CA VAL A 193 10.87 -9.16 -10.73
C VAL A 193 9.95 -10.13 -11.48
N VAL A 194 9.49 -11.16 -10.79
CA VAL A 194 8.43 -12.05 -11.28
C VAL A 194 7.10 -11.38 -10.98
N GLN A 195 6.33 -11.06 -12.01
CA GLN A 195 5.00 -10.45 -11.88
C GLN A 195 3.90 -11.51 -12.01
N CYS A 196 4.02 -12.57 -11.24
CA CYS A 196 3.01 -13.61 -11.08
C CYS A 196 3.30 -14.38 -9.79
N HIS A 197 2.26 -14.65 -9.01
CA HIS A 197 2.36 -15.47 -7.81
C HIS A 197 1.24 -16.53 -7.78
N SER A 198 0.78 -16.96 -8.98
CA SER A 198 -0.18 -18.04 -9.09
C SER A 198 0.47 -19.35 -8.68
N GLU A 199 -0.19 -20.07 -7.78
CA GLU A 199 0.21 -21.39 -7.31
C GLU A 199 -0.45 -22.53 -8.11
N ASP A 200 -1.29 -22.18 -9.08
CA ASP A 200 -1.93 -23.16 -9.95
C ASP A 200 -0.90 -23.82 -10.86
N LYS A 201 -1.17 -25.08 -11.23
CA LYS A 201 -0.33 -25.82 -12.21
C LYS A 201 -0.24 -25.04 -13.52
N GLY A 202 0.91 -25.09 -14.18
CA GLY A 202 1.22 -24.26 -15.35
C GLY A 202 0.18 -24.31 -16.48
N ALA A 203 -0.51 -25.44 -16.69
CA ALA A 203 -1.60 -25.56 -17.67
C ALA A 203 -2.83 -24.72 -17.26
N ALA A 204 -3.22 -24.74 -15.98
CA ALA A 204 -4.32 -23.96 -15.46
C ALA A 204 -3.99 -22.45 -15.48
N THR A 205 -2.77 -22.10 -15.07
CA THR A 205 -2.27 -20.72 -15.11
C THR A 205 -2.30 -20.16 -16.54
N ARG A 206 -1.81 -20.93 -17.54
CA ARG A 206 -1.83 -20.51 -18.95
C ARG A 206 -3.25 -20.34 -19.49
N LYS A 207 -4.20 -21.17 -19.04
CA LYS A 207 -5.62 -21.04 -19.42
C LYS A 207 -6.24 -19.76 -18.86
N ALA A 208 -5.86 -19.37 -17.64
CA ALA A 208 -6.39 -18.20 -16.93
C ALA A 208 -5.71 -16.88 -17.34
N CYS A 209 -4.40 -16.90 -17.64
CA CYS A 209 -3.62 -15.70 -17.95
C CYS A 209 -2.45 -16.04 -18.88
N SER A 210 -2.37 -15.34 -20.03
CA SER A 210 -1.28 -15.53 -20.99
C SER A 210 0.09 -15.07 -20.45
N ASN A 211 0.10 -14.09 -19.52
CA ASN A 211 1.31 -13.57 -18.87
C ASN A 211 1.64 -14.32 -17.56
N GLY A 212 0.91 -15.38 -17.22
CA GLY A 212 1.10 -16.12 -15.98
C GLY A 212 2.39 -16.97 -15.99
N CYS A 213 3.02 -17.11 -14.83
CA CYS A 213 4.15 -18.03 -14.67
C CYS A 213 3.65 -19.48 -14.70
N ILE A 214 4.21 -20.29 -15.57
CA ILE A 214 3.86 -21.72 -15.74
C ILE A 214 4.82 -22.68 -15.04
N GLY A 215 5.73 -22.17 -14.21
CA GLY A 215 6.69 -23.00 -13.48
C GLY A 215 7.69 -23.78 -14.34
N CYS A 216 7.95 -23.34 -15.58
CA CYS A 216 8.74 -24.11 -16.55
C CYS A 216 10.24 -24.22 -16.27
N GLY A 217 10.77 -23.49 -15.28
CA GLY A 217 12.17 -23.55 -14.87
C GLY A 217 13.20 -22.97 -15.85
N LYS A 218 12.80 -22.41 -17.01
CA LYS A 218 13.75 -21.81 -17.97
C LYS A 218 14.56 -20.68 -17.37
N CYS A 219 13.94 -19.83 -16.54
CA CYS A 219 14.59 -18.74 -15.84
C CYS A 219 15.67 -19.21 -14.86
N VAL A 220 15.47 -20.37 -14.22
CA VAL A 220 16.47 -20.99 -13.33
C VAL A 220 17.70 -21.40 -14.13
N LYS A 221 17.50 -22.07 -15.28
CA LYS A 221 18.62 -22.58 -16.12
C LYS A 221 19.53 -21.49 -16.66
N VAL A 222 18.99 -20.27 -16.89
CA VAL A 222 19.79 -19.15 -17.44
C VAL A 222 20.35 -18.23 -16.35
N CYS A 223 20.01 -18.46 -15.09
CA CYS A 223 20.50 -17.65 -13.98
C CYS A 223 21.90 -18.09 -13.57
N LYS A 224 22.90 -17.26 -13.87
CA LYS A 224 24.31 -17.53 -13.49
C LYS A 224 24.62 -17.30 -12.01
N PHE A 225 23.64 -16.77 -11.25
CA PHE A 225 23.84 -16.35 -9.86
C PHE A 225 23.01 -17.18 -8.87
N ASP A 226 22.38 -18.26 -9.34
CA ASP A 226 21.47 -19.12 -8.55
C ASP A 226 20.44 -18.33 -7.72
N ALA A 227 20.02 -17.17 -8.28
CA ALA A 227 19.09 -16.27 -7.63
C ALA A 227 17.63 -16.63 -7.87
N ILE A 228 17.32 -17.68 -8.63
CA ILE A 228 15.95 -18.02 -9.01
C ILE A 228 15.62 -19.45 -8.61
N LYS A 229 14.49 -19.58 -7.90
CA LYS A 229 13.91 -20.89 -7.55
C LYS A 229 12.49 -20.98 -8.10
N VAL A 230 12.01 -22.19 -8.33
CA VAL A 230 10.61 -22.48 -8.65
C VAL A 230 10.01 -23.20 -7.46
N GLU A 231 9.11 -22.53 -6.78
CA GLU A 231 8.37 -23.06 -5.63
C GLU A 231 6.88 -22.82 -5.87
N ASN A 232 6.02 -23.73 -5.42
CA ASN A 232 4.56 -23.62 -5.57
C ASN A 232 4.12 -23.24 -7.00
N ASN A 233 4.70 -23.91 -8.01
CA ASN A 233 4.41 -23.72 -9.45
C ASN A 233 4.74 -22.34 -10.03
N HIS A 234 5.41 -21.45 -9.32
CA HIS A 234 5.87 -20.17 -9.86
C HIS A 234 7.33 -19.88 -9.51
N ALA A 235 7.96 -19.01 -10.28
CA ALA A 235 9.34 -18.61 -10.05
C ALA A 235 9.42 -17.54 -8.97
N PHE A 236 10.42 -17.64 -8.12
CA PHE A 236 10.80 -16.63 -7.13
C PHE A 236 12.24 -16.17 -7.40
N ILE A 237 12.49 -14.87 -7.35
CA ILE A 237 13.82 -14.27 -7.48
C ILE A 237 14.27 -13.77 -6.12
N ASP A 238 15.38 -14.32 -5.64
CA ASP A 238 16.04 -13.88 -4.41
C ASP A 238 16.65 -12.48 -4.62
N PRO A 239 16.21 -11.48 -3.87
CA PRO A 239 16.66 -10.10 -4.02
C PRO A 239 18.14 -9.89 -3.68
N GLU A 240 18.70 -10.68 -2.79
CA GLU A 240 20.10 -10.55 -2.36
C GLU A 240 21.07 -11.09 -3.39
N LYS A 241 20.73 -12.23 -4.01
CA LYS A 241 21.56 -12.90 -5.02
C LYS A 241 21.42 -12.28 -6.41
N CYS A 242 20.28 -11.63 -6.70
CA CYS A 242 19.99 -11.13 -8.02
C CYS A 242 20.85 -9.89 -8.40
N LYS A 243 21.63 -10.00 -9.47
CA LYS A 243 22.42 -8.89 -10.03
C LYS A 243 21.68 -8.06 -11.07
N ASN A 244 20.37 -8.24 -11.22
CA ASN A 244 19.51 -7.50 -12.17
C ASN A 244 19.97 -7.56 -13.64
N CYS A 245 20.57 -8.65 -14.10
CA CYS A 245 21.08 -8.78 -15.47
C CYS A 245 19.96 -8.91 -16.53
N GLY A 246 18.76 -9.35 -16.15
CA GLY A 246 17.56 -9.42 -16.99
C GLY A 246 17.54 -10.60 -18.00
N MET A 247 18.48 -11.53 -17.94
CA MET A 247 18.48 -12.70 -18.83
C MET A 247 17.24 -13.57 -18.68
N CYS A 248 16.80 -13.77 -17.42
CA CYS A 248 15.59 -14.54 -17.12
C CYS A 248 14.30 -13.91 -17.70
N ALA A 249 14.26 -12.58 -17.82
CA ALA A 249 13.13 -11.88 -18.45
C ALA A 249 13.09 -12.11 -19.96
N LYS A 250 14.24 -12.19 -20.62
CA LYS A 250 14.33 -12.45 -22.07
C LYS A 250 13.91 -13.88 -22.41
N GLU A 251 14.29 -14.85 -21.57
CA GLU A 251 14.00 -16.28 -21.77
C GLU A 251 12.62 -16.71 -21.28
N CYS A 252 11.86 -15.80 -20.64
CA CYS A 252 10.54 -16.15 -20.12
C CYS A 252 9.50 -16.27 -21.26
N PRO A 253 8.92 -17.46 -21.50
CA PRO A 253 8.01 -17.67 -22.62
C PRO A 253 6.64 -17.01 -22.47
N THR A 254 6.29 -16.60 -21.23
CA THR A 254 4.99 -15.99 -20.90
C THR A 254 5.11 -14.54 -20.45
N ASN A 255 6.30 -13.94 -20.56
CA ASN A 255 6.56 -12.57 -20.08
C ASN A 255 6.17 -12.34 -18.60
N ALA A 256 6.19 -13.42 -17.80
CA ALA A 256 5.89 -13.33 -16.35
C ALA A 256 6.99 -12.61 -15.57
N ILE A 257 8.21 -12.48 -16.13
CA ILE A 257 9.34 -11.78 -15.51
C ILE A 257 9.53 -10.45 -16.22
N ASN A 258 9.48 -9.36 -15.45
CA ASN A 258 9.68 -8.02 -15.98
C ASN A 258 11.06 -7.48 -15.58
N ASN A 259 11.73 -6.83 -16.55
CA ASN A 259 12.97 -6.08 -16.32
C ASN A 259 12.65 -4.58 -16.34
N MET A 260 12.51 -3.97 -15.18
CA MET A 260 12.18 -2.55 -15.01
C MET A 260 13.33 -1.60 -15.38
N ARG A 261 14.53 -2.13 -15.72
CA ARG A 261 15.64 -1.32 -16.26
C ARG A 261 15.40 -0.96 -17.74
N ALA A 262 14.75 -1.83 -18.48
CA ALA A 262 14.37 -1.52 -19.85
C ALA A 262 13.23 -0.47 -19.82
N LYS A 263 13.46 0.71 -20.38
CA LYS A 263 12.40 1.70 -20.58
C LYS A 263 11.26 0.99 -21.29
N ARG A 264 10.14 0.75 -20.62
CA ARG A 264 8.91 0.33 -21.29
C ARG A 264 8.62 1.42 -22.31
N LYS A 265 8.58 1.07 -23.61
CA LYS A 265 7.84 1.90 -24.57
C LYS A 265 6.43 1.99 -24.01
N PRO A 266 5.89 3.18 -23.73
CA PRO A 266 4.51 3.30 -23.30
C PRO A 266 3.65 2.65 -24.38
N ALA A 267 2.90 1.62 -24.03
CA ALA A 267 1.76 1.24 -24.84
C ALA A 267 0.86 2.48 -24.85
N ALA A 268 0.59 3.00 -26.04
CA ALA A 268 -0.27 4.17 -26.20
C ALA A 268 -1.57 3.90 -25.43
N PRO A 269 -2.04 4.83 -24.57
CA PRO A 269 -3.26 4.65 -23.85
C PRO A 269 -4.40 4.60 -24.87
N LYS A 270 -4.97 3.41 -25.11
CA LYS A 270 -6.30 3.33 -25.67
C LYS A 270 -7.22 3.94 -24.62
N ALA A 271 -7.81 5.08 -24.95
CA ALA A 271 -8.74 5.82 -24.12
C ALA A 271 -9.76 4.84 -23.52
N ALA A 272 -9.80 4.77 -22.19
CA ALA A 272 -10.92 4.15 -21.50
C ALA A 272 -12.19 4.87 -21.93
N PRO A 273 -13.30 4.17 -22.19
CA PRO A 273 -14.58 4.83 -22.42
C PRO A 273 -14.88 5.69 -21.21
N ALA A 274 -15.12 6.98 -21.46
CA ALA A 274 -15.44 7.96 -20.44
C ALA A 274 -16.62 7.45 -19.61
N ALA A 275 -16.40 7.26 -18.31
CA ALA A 275 -17.46 7.01 -17.38
C ALA A 275 -18.42 8.20 -17.44
N LYS A 276 -19.68 7.96 -17.83
CA LYS A 276 -20.74 8.96 -17.77
C LYS A 276 -20.82 9.49 -16.34
N PRO A 277 -20.99 10.81 -16.15
CA PRO A 277 -21.19 11.37 -14.82
C PRO A 277 -22.38 10.68 -14.16
N ALA A 278 -22.22 10.27 -12.92
CA ALA A 278 -23.33 9.76 -12.11
C ALA A 278 -24.37 10.88 -11.99
N GLU A 279 -25.53 10.65 -12.56
CA GLU A 279 -26.73 11.47 -12.41
C GLU A 279 -27.05 11.58 -10.92
N GLN A 280 -27.06 12.77 -10.39
CA GLN A 280 -27.37 13.07 -9.01
C GLN A 280 -28.82 12.63 -8.75
N ALA A 281 -29.04 11.68 -7.84
CA ALA A 281 -30.35 11.31 -7.37
C ALA A 281 -31.06 12.54 -6.78
N ALA A 282 -32.22 12.87 -7.34
CA ALA A 282 -33.10 13.94 -6.88
C ALA A 282 -33.60 13.64 -5.44
N PRO A 283 -33.81 14.65 -4.61
CA PRO A 283 -34.30 14.45 -3.23
C PRO A 283 -35.72 13.90 -3.25
N ALA A 284 -35.96 12.92 -2.39
CA ALA A 284 -37.23 12.26 -2.21
C ALA A 284 -38.34 13.29 -1.87
N ALA A 285 -39.44 13.18 -2.61
CA ALA A 285 -40.65 13.94 -2.43
C ALA A 285 -41.26 13.69 -1.04
N LYS A 286 -41.80 14.76 -0.46
CA LYS A 286 -42.51 14.80 0.82
C LYS A 286 -43.68 13.82 0.81
N ALA A 287 -43.79 13.06 1.91
CA ALA A 287 -44.98 12.25 2.20
C ALA A 287 -46.20 13.17 2.29
N GLU A 288 -47.20 12.83 1.49
CA GLU A 288 -48.51 13.44 1.43
C GLU A 288 -49.35 12.89 2.60
N GLU A 289 -50.00 13.80 3.29
CA GLU A 289 -50.83 13.60 4.48
C GLU A 289 -52.11 12.86 4.10
N ALA A 290 -52.45 11.78 4.79
CA ALA A 290 -53.66 11.00 4.58
C ALA A 290 -54.89 11.76 5.16
N PRO A 291 -56.07 11.77 4.49
CA PRO A 291 -57.27 12.41 4.99
C PRO A 291 -57.92 11.61 6.13
N LYS A 292 -58.34 12.30 7.18
CA LYS A 292 -59.19 11.79 8.26
C LYS A 292 -60.56 11.44 7.68
N ALA A 293 -61.02 10.21 7.93
CA ALA A 293 -62.39 9.78 7.73
C ALA A 293 -63.21 10.15 8.98
N GLU A 294 -64.40 10.71 8.75
CA GLU A 294 -65.51 10.87 9.71
C GLU A 294 -66.07 9.50 10.11
#